data_6e7b6ce1a38aac702f95f63a5ab9c0e5
#
_entry.id   6e7b6ce1a38aac702f95f63a5ab9c0e5
#
_cell.length_a   1.000
_cell.length_b   1.000
_cell.length_c   1.000
_cell.angle_alpha   90.00
_cell.angle_beta   90.00
_cell.angle_gamma   90.00
#
_symmetry.space_group_name_H-M   'P 1'
#
loop_
_entity.id
_entity.type
_entity.pdbx_description
1 polymer ?
#
loop_
_entity_poly.entity_id
_entity_poly.type
_entity_poly.pdbx_seq_one_letter_code
_entity_poly.pdbx_strand_id
1 'polypeptide(L)'
;KDVNDTQAECQAIAGFLTQLKPAVAYISVPTRPPACKWVNKPDEEKLHLAYQIFAKDLSKVEYLNEFEGSDFSFGGDVARDILDTCAVHPMRQDALQTLLGNAGADWQTVEDLISSKQLVELVYDGNKFYMCKLYEGYKR
;
A
#
# COMPACT_ATOMS: atom_id res chain seq x y z
N LYS A 1 -11.76 5.24 1.10
CA LYS A 1 -12.98 6.06 0.96
C LYS A 1 -14.07 5.45 1.82
N ASP A 2 -14.87 6.31 2.47
CA ASP A 2 -16.03 5.95 3.31
C ASP A 2 -15.68 5.09 4.55
N VAL A 3 -14.48 5.25 5.10
CA VAL A 3 -14.04 4.59 6.35
C VAL A 3 -13.76 5.64 7.43
N ASN A 4 -12.80 6.54 7.18
CA ASN A 4 -12.33 7.57 8.10
C ASN A 4 -12.07 8.90 7.39
N ASP A 5 -12.74 9.14 6.28
CA ASP A 5 -12.56 10.28 5.38
C ASP A 5 -13.77 11.22 5.35
N THR A 6 -14.70 11.07 6.30
CA THR A 6 -15.77 12.05 6.50
C THR A 6 -15.26 13.27 7.29
N GLN A 7 -15.90 14.41 7.08
CA GLN A 7 -15.53 15.63 7.82
C GLN A 7 -15.57 15.43 9.35
N ALA A 8 -16.59 14.74 9.84
CA ALA A 8 -16.77 14.49 11.28
C ALA A 8 -15.65 13.62 11.85
N GLU A 9 -15.24 12.58 11.14
CA GLU A 9 -14.14 11.71 11.55
C GLU A 9 -12.81 12.43 11.49
N CYS A 10 -12.54 13.20 10.43
CA CYS A 10 -11.34 14.03 10.34
C CYS A 10 -11.25 15.02 11.50
N GLN A 11 -12.38 15.66 11.88
CA GLN A 11 -12.44 16.57 13.02
C GLN A 11 -12.19 15.85 14.36
N ALA A 12 -12.76 14.67 14.55
CA ALA A 12 -12.54 13.88 15.76
C ALA A 12 -11.07 13.44 15.88
N ILE A 13 -10.45 12.99 14.78
CA ILE A 13 -9.02 12.62 14.75
C ILE A 13 -8.15 13.85 15.03
N ALA A 14 -8.42 15.01 14.40
CA ALA A 14 -7.68 16.24 14.62
C ALA A 14 -7.75 16.68 16.09
N GLY A 15 -8.93 16.65 16.70
CA GLY A 15 -9.14 16.97 18.11
C GLY A 15 -8.36 16.05 19.05
N PHE A 16 -8.27 14.76 18.75
CA PHE A 16 -7.44 13.82 19.49
C PHE A 16 -5.95 14.11 19.33
N LEU A 17 -5.49 14.33 18.11
CA LEU A 17 -4.08 14.63 17.83
C LEU A 17 -3.63 15.96 18.45
N THR A 18 -4.51 16.95 18.53
CA THR A 18 -4.24 18.23 19.21
C THR A 18 -3.91 18.04 20.71
N GLN A 19 -4.53 17.06 21.37
CA GLN A 19 -4.21 16.73 22.76
C GLN A 19 -2.85 16.03 22.89
N LEU A 20 -2.48 15.20 21.90
CA LEU A 20 -1.19 14.49 21.87
C LEU A 20 -0.02 15.38 21.48
N LYS A 21 -0.27 16.49 20.77
CA LYS A 21 0.74 17.43 20.26
C LYS A 21 1.87 16.74 19.49
N PRO A 22 1.58 15.94 18.45
CA PRO A 22 2.62 15.26 17.68
C PRO A 22 3.52 16.28 16.96
N ALA A 23 4.78 15.91 16.72
CA ALA A 23 5.70 16.74 15.96
C ALA A 23 5.27 16.86 14.49
N VAL A 24 4.69 15.81 13.94
CA VAL A 24 4.16 15.75 12.55
C VAL A 24 2.94 14.84 12.54
N ALA A 25 1.89 15.21 11.82
CA ALA A 25 0.76 14.36 11.48
C ALA A 25 0.83 13.99 9.99
N TYR A 26 0.74 12.71 9.68
CA TYR A 26 0.75 12.22 8.30
C TYR A 26 -0.64 11.81 7.85
N ILE A 27 -1.04 12.29 6.67
CA ILE A 27 -2.22 11.80 5.95
C ILE A 27 -1.74 10.75 4.96
N SER A 28 -2.03 9.48 5.26
CA SER A 28 -1.67 8.35 4.41
C SER A 28 -2.82 7.96 3.50
N VAL A 29 -2.50 7.67 2.24
CA VAL A 29 -3.43 7.19 1.23
C VAL A 29 -3.03 5.76 0.85
N PRO A 30 -3.97 4.83 0.65
CA PRO A 30 -3.64 3.51 0.16
C PRO A 30 -2.89 3.59 -1.18
N THR A 31 -1.62 3.20 -1.18
CA THR A 31 -0.75 3.10 -2.37
C THR A 31 -0.73 1.69 -2.94
N ARG A 32 -1.30 0.73 -2.21
CA ARG A 32 -1.41 -0.69 -2.56
C ARG A 32 -2.86 -1.15 -2.50
N PRO A 33 -3.20 -2.25 -3.19
CA PRO A 33 -4.53 -2.83 -3.10
C PRO A 33 -4.92 -3.14 -1.66
N PRO A 34 -6.03 -2.56 -1.15
CA PRO A 34 -6.50 -2.85 0.19
C PRO A 34 -6.97 -4.30 0.31
N ALA A 35 -6.84 -4.88 1.51
CA ALA A 35 -7.33 -6.23 1.79
C ALA A 35 -8.85 -6.38 1.58
N CYS A 36 -9.60 -5.30 1.84
CA CYS A 36 -11.04 -5.25 1.63
C CYS A 36 -11.36 -4.62 0.27
N LYS A 37 -12.02 -5.35 -0.63
CA LYS A 37 -12.33 -4.90 -2.01
C LYS A 37 -13.20 -3.65 -2.11
N TRP A 38 -13.98 -3.34 -1.06
CA TRP A 38 -14.83 -2.16 -1.00
C TRP A 38 -14.09 -0.89 -0.57
N VAL A 39 -12.89 -1.02 0.02
CA VAL A 39 -12.07 0.13 0.40
C VAL A 39 -11.44 0.73 -0.85
N ASN A 40 -11.66 2.01 -1.05
CA ASN A 40 -11.11 2.75 -2.17
C ASN A 40 -10.26 3.93 -1.67
N LYS A 41 -9.36 4.38 -2.53
CA LYS A 41 -8.64 5.63 -2.35
C LYS A 41 -9.65 6.80 -2.27
N PRO A 42 -9.48 7.75 -1.35
CA PRO A 42 -10.28 8.97 -1.33
C PRO A 42 -10.01 9.81 -2.58
N ASP A 43 -10.98 10.62 -2.97
CA ASP A 43 -10.80 11.64 -3.99
C ASP A 43 -9.97 12.82 -3.46
N GLU A 44 -9.47 13.66 -4.37
CA GLU A 44 -8.61 14.80 -4.03
C GLU A 44 -9.33 15.82 -3.14
N GLU A 45 -10.63 16.00 -3.32
CA GLU A 45 -11.44 16.92 -2.53
C GLU A 45 -11.47 16.49 -1.05
N LYS A 46 -11.67 15.20 -0.79
CA LYS A 46 -11.65 14.64 0.56
C LYS A 46 -10.27 14.73 1.20
N LEU A 47 -9.21 14.48 0.43
CA LEU A 47 -7.84 14.64 0.90
C LEU A 47 -7.54 16.09 1.28
N HIS A 48 -7.95 17.03 0.43
CA HIS A 48 -7.78 18.44 0.70
C HIS A 48 -8.55 18.89 1.95
N LEU A 49 -9.80 18.42 2.10
CA LEU A 49 -10.61 18.69 3.30
C LEU A 49 -9.93 18.16 4.57
N ALA A 50 -9.44 16.92 4.55
CA ALA A 50 -8.72 16.33 5.68
C ALA A 50 -7.48 17.16 6.04
N TYR A 51 -6.70 17.57 5.03
CA TYR A 51 -5.53 18.42 5.25
C TYR A 51 -5.91 19.76 5.89
N GLN A 52 -6.94 20.45 5.39
CA GLN A 52 -7.39 21.72 5.95
C GLN A 52 -7.83 21.59 7.41
N ILE A 53 -8.56 20.51 7.75
CA ILE A 53 -9.00 20.25 9.10
C ILE A 53 -7.79 20.04 10.03
N PHE A 54 -6.83 19.23 9.63
CA PHE A 54 -5.65 18.94 10.45
C PHE A 54 -4.72 20.14 10.57
N ALA A 55 -4.47 20.86 9.49
CA ALA A 55 -3.58 22.02 9.46
C ALA A 55 -4.10 23.22 10.27
N LYS A 56 -5.39 23.23 10.63
CA LYS A 56 -5.96 24.29 11.46
C LYS A 56 -5.41 24.27 12.89
N ASP A 57 -5.24 23.06 13.45
CA ASP A 57 -4.96 22.88 14.87
C ASP A 57 -3.63 22.17 15.16
N LEU A 58 -2.98 21.61 14.13
CA LEU A 58 -1.71 20.90 14.23
C LEU A 58 -0.56 21.70 13.61
N SER A 59 0.60 21.66 14.24
CA SER A 59 1.76 22.47 13.85
C SER A 59 2.37 22.05 12.52
N LYS A 60 2.28 20.77 12.16
CA LYS A 60 2.82 20.23 10.91
C LYS A 60 1.98 19.06 10.43
N VAL A 61 1.52 19.14 9.19
CA VAL A 61 0.76 18.09 8.49
C VAL A 61 1.43 17.82 7.16
N GLU A 62 1.65 16.55 6.84
CA GLU A 62 2.27 16.11 5.59
C GLU A 62 1.45 14.98 4.96
N TYR A 63 1.48 14.91 3.62
CA TYR A 63 0.97 13.74 2.90
C TYR A 63 2.04 12.65 2.87
N LEU A 64 1.66 11.45 3.25
CA LEU A 64 2.48 10.27 3.05
C LEU A 64 2.05 9.59 1.74
N ASN A 65 2.47 10.20 0.63
CA ASN A 65 2.14 9.74 -0.74
C ASN A 65 3.28 8.94 -1.36
N GLU A 66 4.36 8.72 -0.63
CA GLU A 66 5.55 8.12 -1.20
C GLU A 66 5.35 6.63 -1.44
N PHE A 67 5.75 6.23 -2.63
CA PHE A 67 6.00 4.85 -3.00
C PHE A 67 7.02 4.27 -2.02
N GLU A 68 6.65 3.23 -1.31
CA GLU A 68 7.60 2.47 -0.51
C GLU A 68 8.68 1.92 -1.43
N GLY A 69 9.94 2.27 -1.15
CA GLY A 69 11.07 1.96 -1.99
C GLY A 69 11.14 0.50 -2.42
N SER A 70 11.80 0.28 -3.55
CA SER A 70 12.04 -1.04 -4.14
C SER A 70 13.26 -1.76 -3.55
N ASP A 71 13.77 -1.32 -2.40
CA ASP A 71 14.96 -1.90 -1.77
C ASP A 71 14.64 -3.21 -1.06
N PHE A 72 14.36 -4.24 -1.86
CA PHE A 72 14.19 -5.59 -1.35
C PHE A 72 15.54 -6.29 -1.31
N SER A 73 15.87 -6.87 -0.15
CA SER A 73 17.07 -7.69 -0.01
C SER A 73 16.87 -9.04 -0.74
N PHE A 74 17.89 -9.45 -1.48
CA PHE A 74 17.93 -10.74 -2.17
C PHE A 74 18.56 -11.79 -1.27
N GLY A 75 17.83 -12.86 -0.97
CA GLY A 75 18.23 -13.95 -0.07
C GLY A 75 18.91 -15.12 -0.78
N GLY A 76 19.00 -15.12 -2.13
CA GLY A 76 19.64 -16.18 -2.92
C GLY A 76 18.64 -17.06 -3.69
N ASP A 77 17.36 -17.07 -3.34
CA ASP A 77 16.27 -17.72 -4.06
C ASP A 77 15.20 -16.69 -4.41
N VAL A 78 15.26 -16.15 -5.63
CA VAL A 78 14.41 -15.05 -6.06
C VAL A 78 12.92 -15.42 -6.06
N ALA A 79 12.56 -16.65 -6.40
CA ALA A 79 11.17 -17.10 -6.39
C ALA A 79 10.61 -17.11 -4.97
N ARG A 80 11.40 -17.57 -4.02
CA ARG A 80 11.05 -17.58 -2.61
C ARG A 80 10.98 -16.16 -2.05
N ASP A 81 11.94 -15.30 -2.36
CA ASP A 81 11.97 -13.91 -1.90
C ASP A 81 10.73 -13.14 -2.39
N ILE A 82 10.30 -13.37 -3.66
CA ILE A 82 9.06 -12.83 -4.20
C ILE A 82 7.85 -13.32 -3.40
N LEU A 83 7.76 -14.63 -3.13
CA LEU A 83 6.62 -15.20 -2.40
C LEU A 83 6.58 -14.70 -0.96
N ASP A 84 7.71 -14.68 -0.26
CA ASP A 84 7.79 -14.21 1.13
C ASP A 84 7.38 -12.73 1.25
N THR A 85 7.82 -11.89 0.30
CA THR A 85 7.42 -10.49 0.24
C THR A 85 5.94 -10.33 -0.10
N CYS A 86 5.47 -11.02 -1.14
CA CYS A 86 4.08 -10.96 -1.59
C CYS A 86 3.08 -11.58 -0.60
N ALA A 87 3.54 -12.40 0.34
CA ALA A 87 2.72 -12.93 1.43
C ALA A 87 2.38 -11.85 2.47
N VAL A 88 3.26 -10.87 2.64
CA VAL A 88 3.08 -9.76 3.60
C VAL A 88 2.31 -8.61 2.96
N HIS A 89 2.66 -8.25 1.72
CA HIS A 89 2.01 -7.16 0.99
C HIS A 89 2.19 -7.30 -0.53
N PRO A 90 1.23 -6.81 -1.33
CA PRO A 90 1.35 -6.81 -2.78
C PRO A 90 2.59 -6.03 -3.26
N MET A 91 3.31 -6.59 -4.22
CA MET A 91 4.43 -5.91 -4.90
C MET A 91 3.95 -5.30 -6.22
N ARG A 92 4.39 -4.09 -6.52
CA ARG A 92 4.15 -3.44 -7.81
C ARG A 92 5.09 -4.03 -8.87
N GLN A 93 4.67 -4.00 -10.15
CA GLN A 93 5.42 -4.58 -11.26
C GLN A 93 6.86 -4.05 -11.37
N ASP A 94 7.06 -2.75 -11.20
CA ASP A 94 8.39 -2.13 -11.28
C ASP A 94 9.29 -2.55 -10.10
N ALA A 95 8.72 -2.74 -8.91
CA ALA A 95 9.45 -3.28 -7.77
C ALA A 95 9.90 -4.73 -8.00
N LEU A 96 9.04 -5.56 -8.61
CA LEU A 96 9.42 -6.92 -9.03
C LEU A 96 10.52 -6.91 -10.09
N GLN A 97 10.42 -6.01 -11.09
CA GLN A 97 11.46 -5.86 -12.11
C GLN A 97 12.81 -5.47 -11.50
N THR A 98 12.81 -4.59 -10.51
CA THR A 98 14.03 -4.19 -9.80
C THR A 98 14.61 -5.37 -9.01
N LEU A 99 13.77 -6.12 -8.29
CA LEU A 99 14.21 -7.31 -7.54
C LEU A 99 14.82 -8.38 -8.48
N LEU A 100 14.16 -8.69 -9.60
CA LEU A 100 14.65 -9.62 -10.61
C LEU A 100 15.99 -9.16 -11.20
N GLY A 101 16.11 -7.88 -11.53
CA GLY A 101 17.36 -7.30 -12.04
C GLY A 101 18.51 -7.43 -11.06
N ASN A 102 18.28 -7.16 -9.77
CA ASN A 102 19.28 -7.31 -8.71
C ASN A 102 19.67 -8.78 -8.49
N ALA A 103 18.75 -9.71 -8.68
CA ALA A 103 18.98 -11.15 -8.55
C ALA A 103 19.55 -11.81 -9.82
N GLY A 104 19.66 -11.07 -10.93
CA GLY A 104 20.07 -11.64 -12.23
C GLY A 104 19.06 -12.64 -12.80
N ALA A 105 17.80 -12.51 -12.42
CA ALA A 105 16.69 -13.35 -12.88
C ALA A 105 15.84 -12.61 -13.93
N ASP A 106 15.04 -13.34 -14.70
CA ASP A 106 14.15 -12.79 -15.69
C ASP A 106 12.67 -12.87 -15.28
N TRP A 107 11.80 -12.27 -16.10
CA TRP A 107 10.37 -12.21 -15.84
C TRP A 107 9.68 -13.59 -15.88
N GLN A 108 10.30 -14.58 -16.49
CA GLN A 108 9.80 -15.96 -16.53
C GLN A 108 9.57 -16.52 -15.12
N THR A 109 10.39 -16.13 -14.14
CA THR A 109 10.17 -16.50 -12.74
C THR A 109 8.79 -16.07 -12.23
N VAL A 110 8.34 -14.85 -12.56
CA VAL A 110 7.01 -14.36 -12.17
C VAL A 110 5.91 -15.11 -12.90
N GLU A 111 6.08 -15.36 -14.22
CA GLU A 111 5.13 -16.12 -15.02
C GLU A 111 4.95 -17.55 -14.53
N ASP A 112 6.03 -18.20 -14.11
CA ASP A 112 6.00 -19.53 -13.52
C ASP A 112 5.23 -19.55 -12.18
N LEU A 113 5.43 -18.55 -11.33
CA LEU A 113 4.70 -18.39 -10.08
C LEU A 113 3.20 -18.11 -10.31
N ILE A 114 2.85 -17.35 -11.34
CA ILE A 114 1.45 -17.13 -11.74
C ILE A 114 0.84 -18.42 -12.27
N SER A 115 1.55 -19.12 -13.17
CA SER A 115 1.10 -20.37 -13.79
C SER A 115 0.88 -21.48 -12.78
N SER A 116 1.74 -21.54 -11.76
CA SER A 116 1.61 -22.45 -10.61
C SER A 116 0.59 -21.99 -9.57
N LYS A 117 -0.10 -20.86 -9.80
CA LYS A 117 -1.12 -20.28 -8.92
C LYS A 117 -0.62 -19.88 -7.54
N GLN A 118 0.65 -19.64 -7.39
CA GLN A 118 1.25 -19.12 -6.16
C GLN A 118 1.13 -17.59 -6.08
N LEU A 119 1.21 -16.91 -7.24
CA LEU A 119 0.94 -15.48 -7.38
C LEU A 119 -0.33 -15.21 -8.17
N VAL A 120 -0.96 -14.08 -7.90
CA VAL A 120 -2.04 -13.50 -8.69
C VAL A 120 -1.68 -12.06 -9.06
N GLU A 121 -1.96 -11.71 -10.32
CA GLU A 121 -1.88 -10.34 -10.81
C GLU A 121 -3.21 -9.62 -10.57
N LEU A 122 -3.14 -8.37 -10.18
CA LEU A 122 -4.31 -7.49 -10.08
C LEU A 122 -3.93 -6.05 -10.47
N VAL A 123 -4.92 -5.26 -10.87
CA VAL A 123 -4.72 -3.85 -11.20
C VAL A 123 -5.34 -2.99 -10.11
N TYR A 124 -4.58 -2.02 -9.63
CA TYR A 124 -5.04 -1.03 -8.65
C TYR A 124 -4.44 0.35 -8.99
N ASP A 125 -5.27 1.36 -9.05
CA ASP A 125 -4.89 2.74 -9.38
C ASP A 125 -4.01 2.83 -10.65
N GLY A 126 -4.38 2.06 -11.70
CA GLY A 126 -3.69 2.02 -12.99
C GLY A 126 -2.37 1.22 -13.01
N ASN A 127 -1.92 0.69 -11.88
CA ASN A 127 -0.70 -0.10 -11.77
C ASN A 127 -0.98 -1.58 -11.58
N LYS A 128 -0.08 -2.42 -12.09
CA LYS A 128 -0.11 -3.86 -11.85
C LYS A 128 0.56 -4.19 -10.54
N PHE A 129 -0.10 -5.03 -9.75
CA PHE A 129 0.39 -5.57 -8.50
C PHE A 129 0.34 -7.09 -8.51
N TYR A 130 1.23 -7.70 -7.76
CA TYR A 130 1.36 -9.14 -7.59
C TYR A 130 1.28 -9.47 -6.10
N MET A 131 0.48 -10.44 -5.75
CA MET A 131 0.31 -10.88 -4.36
C MET A 131 0.20 -12.40 -4.31
N CYS A 132 0.56 -12.99 -3.17
CA CYS A 132 0.32 -14.40 -2.96
C CYS A 132 -1.18 -14.71 -2.99
N LYS A 133 -1.54 -15.83 -3.63
CA LYS A 133 -2.90 -16.34 -3.55
C LYS A 133 -3.17 -16.77 -2.11
N LEU A 134 -3.93 -15.97 -1.39
CA LEU A 134 -4.39 -16.36 -0.06
C LEU A 134 -5.24 -17.64 -0.19
N TYR A 135 -4.91 -18.66 0.60
CA TYR A 135 -5.73 -19.86 0.69
C TYR A 135 -7.17 -19.46 1.01
N GLU A 136 -8.16 -20.03 0.32
CA GLU A 136 -9.60 -19.75 0.48
C GLU A 136 -10.18 -20.03 1.88
N GLY A 137 -9.34 -20.28 2.88
CA GLY A 137 -9.70 -20.53 4.27
C GLY A 137 -9.96 -19.30 5.15
N TYR A 138 -9.67 -18.09 4.68
CA TYR A 138 -9.95 -16.84 5.40
C TYR A 138 -11.20 -16.14 4.83
N LYS A 139 -12.34 -16.82 4.89
CA LYS A 139 -13.64 -16.13 4.87
C LYS A 139 -13.93 -15.68 6.31
N ARG A 140 -13.66 -14.45 6.62
CA ARG A 140 -14.34 -13.70 7.68
C ARG A 140 -15.18 -12.61 7.08
#